data_5434dd67db1fd98e35ca62b3174786a2
#
_entry.id   5434dd67db1fd98e35ca62b3174786a2
#
_cell.length_a   1.000
_cell.length_b   1.000
_cell.length_c   1.000
_cell.angle_alpha   90.00
_cell.angle_beta   90.00
_cell.angle_gamma   90.00
#
_symmetry.space_group_name_H-M   'P 1'
#
loop_
_entity.id
_entity.type
_entity.pdbx_description
1 polymer ?
#
loop_
_entity_poly.entity_id
_entity_poly.type
_entity_poly.pdbx_seq_one_letter_code
_entity_poly.pdbx_strand_id
1 'polypeptide(L)'
;MLPVETVGRLLDAAGRVTREHMNPLLAQAGLNVGEFDVLTPLRRAGEPYVLSPTQLYEAALISSGGMTDRLDRLERAGLVERRPDPNDRRGRQIALTAEGKRVIDDMIGRMVAMETKMLSVLTEAEQKRLNALLKKLLAGI
;
A
#
# COMPACT_ATOMS: atom_id res chain seq x y z
N MET A 1 24.90 17.26 14.15
CA MET A 1 25.33 17.16 12.75
C MET A 1 24.11 16.97 11.86
N LEU A 2 23.91 17.87 10.88
CA LEU A 2 22.69 17.94 10.07
C LEU A 2 22.29 16.62 9.39
N PRO A 3 23.19 15.86 8.73
CA PRO A 3 22.77 14.61 8.08
C PRO A 3 22.16 13.60 9.06
N VAL A 4 22.74 13.44 10.22
CA VAL A 4 22.25 12.51 11.26
C VAL A 4 20.87 12.95 11.76
N GLU A 5 20.70 14.23 12.01
CA GLU A 5 19.42 14.80 12.45
C GLU A 5 18.34 14.64 11.39
N THR A 6 18.66 14.87 10.11
CA THR A 6 17.73 14.76 9.00
C THR A 6 17.26 13.32 8.81
N VAL A 7 18.19 12.37 8.81
CA VAL A 7 17.86 10.94 8.70
C VAL A 7 17.07 10.49 9.92
N GLY A 8 17.46 10.91 11.11
CA GLY A 8 16.74 10.59 12.35
C GLY A 8 15.28 11.06 12.31
N ARG A 9 15.04 12.31 11.87
CA ARG A 9 13.67 12.84 11.72
C ARG A 9 12.87 12.12 10.66
N LEU A 10 13.50 11.77 9.54
CA LEU A 10 12.86 11.00 8.48
C LEU A 10 12.38 9.63 8.99
N LEU A 11 13.25 8.91 9.70
CA LEU A 11 12.92 7.60 10.27
C LEU A 11 11.84 7.71 11.36
N ASP A 12 11.95 8.71 12.24
CA ASP A 12 10.95 8.94 13.29
C ASP A 12 9.59 9.28 12.68
N ALA A 13 9.55 10.19 11.70
CA ALA A 13 8.32 10.56 11.02
C ALA A 13 7.69 9.34 10.32
N ALA A 14 8.47 8.59 9.55
CA ALA A 14 7.97 7.38 8.86
C ALA A 14 7.44 6.35 9.86
N GLY A 15 8.15 6.12 10.96
CA GLY A 15 7.73 5.20 12.01
C GLY A 15 6.42 5.62 12.68
N ARG A 16 6.28 6.89 13.01
CA ARG A 16 5.04 7.42 13.61
C ARG A 16 3.86 7.36 12.65
N VAL A 17 4.06 7.72 11.40
CA VAL A 17 3.01 7.61 10.38
C VAL A 17 2.49 6.18 10.32
N THR A 18 3.37 5.20 10.27
CA THR A 18 3.00 3.79 10.20
C THR A 18 2.31 3.32 11.48
N ARG A 19 2.94 3.49 12.65
CA ARG A 19 2.46 2.91 13.91
C ARG A 19 1.26 3.65 14.49
N GLU A 20 1.25 4.98 14.41
CA GLU A 20 0.27 5.80 15.11
C GLU A 20 -0.93 6.17 14.25
N HIS A 21 -0.79 6.11 12.91
CA HIS A 21 -1.84 6.53 11.97
C HIS A 21 -2.29 5.41 11.03
N MET A 22 -1.38 4.79 10.28
CA MET A 22 -1.75 3.80 9.27
C MET A 22 -2.23 2.49 9.89
N ASN A 23 -1.44 1.89 10.80
CA ASN A 23 -1.80 0.61 11.41
C ASN A 23 -3.14 0.65 12.15
N PRO A 24 -3.43 1.66 13.00
CA PRO A 24 -4.73 1.74 13.67
C PRO A 24 -5.90 1.89 12.70
N LEU A 25 -5.73 2.66 11.63
CA LEU A 25 -6.76 2.85 10.63
C LEU A 25 -7.05 1.55 9.87
N LEU A 26 -6.01 0.87 9.39
CA LEU A 26 -6.14 -0.39 8.67
C LEU A 26 -6.71 -1.50 9.53
N ALA A 27 -6.37 -1.52 10.82
CA ALA A 27 -6.89 -2.49 11.78
C ALA A 27 -8.42 -2.43 11.91
N GLN A 28 -9.04 -1.29 11.66
CA GLN A 28 -10.51 -1.15 11.66
C GLN A 28 -11.17 -2.03 10.60
N ALA A 29 -10.47 -2.31 9.50
CA ALA A 29 -10.93 -3.20 8.43
C ALA A 29 -10.30 -4.60 8.53
N GLY A 30 -9.59 -4.91 9.60
CA GLY A 30 -8.89 -6.18 9.77
C GLY A 30 -7.67 -6.33 8.88
N LEU A 31 -7.11 -5.21 8.41
CA LEU A 31 -5.96 -5.19 7.49
C LEU A 31 -4.69 -4.74 8.19
N ASN A 32 -3.56 -5.08 7.60
CA ASN A 32 -2.26 -4.49 7.91
C ASN A 32 -1.70 -3.78 6.67
N VAL A 33 -0.57 -3.08 6.83
CA VAL A 33 0.07 -2.33 5.73
C VAL A 33 0.44 -3.26 4.58
N GLY A 34 0.92 -4.49 4.88
CA GLY A 34 1.29 -5.46 3.85
C GLY A 34 0.11 -5.90 2.99
N GLU A 35 -1.04 -6.12 3.61
CA GLU A 35 -2.28 -6.47 2.89
C GLU A 35 -2.83 -5.29 2.10
N PHE A 36 -2.78 -4.09 2.65
CA PHE A 36 -3.12 -2.86 1.94
C PHE A 36 -2.27 -2.67 0.68
N ASP A 37 -0.96 -2.98 0.76
CA ASP A 37 -0.02 -2.90 -0.36
C ASP A 37 -0.29 -3.95 -1.45
N VAL A 38 -1.05 -4.99 -1.18
CA VAL A 38 -1.53 -5.94 -2.19
C VAL A 38 -2.83 -5.45 -2.84
N LEU A 39 -3.76 -4.97 -2.04
CA LEU A 39 -5.07 -4.52 -2.53
C LEU A 39 -4.96 -3.26 -3.40
N THR A 40 -4.07 -2.35 -3.06
CA THR A 40 -3.91 -1.07 -3.77
C THR A 40 -3.48 -1.25 -5.23
N PRO A 41 -2.45 -2.05 -5.57
CA PRO A 41 -2.11 -2.31 -6.97
C PRO A 41 -3.23 -2.99 -7.76
N LEU A 42 -3.95 -3.93 -7.15
CA LEU A 42 -5.09 -4.59 -7.78
C LEU A 42 -6.19 -3.58 -8.15
N ARG A 43 -6.49 -2.68 -7.23
CA ARG A 43 -7.49 -1.62 -7.48
C ARG A 43 -7.02 -0.66 -8.59
N ARG A 44 -5.74 -0.31 -8.57
CA ARG A 44 -5.14 0.61 -9.54
C ARG A 44 -5.06 0.04 -10.95
N ALA A 45 -5.02 -1.29 -11.07
CA ALA A 45 -4.98 -1.98 -12.36
C ALA A 45 -6.22 -1.70 -13.24
N GLY A 46 -7.33 -1.27 -12.64
CA GLY A 46 -8.58 -1.09 -13.35
C GLY A 46 -9.28 -2.42 -13.69
N GLU A 47 -10.52 -2.35 -14.15
CA GLU A 47 -11.27 -3.57 -14.50
C GLU A 47 -10.49 -4.45 -15.49
N PRO A 48 -10.45 -5.76 -15.30
CA PRO A 48 -11.19 -6.56 -14.32
C PRO A 48 -10.49 -6.74 -12.94
N TYR A 49 -9.55 -5.89 -12.58
CA TYR A 49 -8.81 -5.89 -11.28
C TYR A 49 -8.04 -7.19 -11.06
N VAL A 50 -7.26 -7.58 -12.04
CA VAL A 50 -6.51 -8.83 -12.05
C VAL A 50 -5.04 -8.54 -12.35
N LEU A 51 -4.15 -9.11 -11.56
CA LEU A 51 -2.71 -9.05 -11.77
C LEU A 51 -2.11 -10.44 -11.62
N SER A 52 -1.02 -10.71 -12.36
CA SER A 52 -0.21 -11.89 -12.12
C SER A 52 0.60 -11.72 -10.81
N PRO A 53 1.07 -12.80 -10.19
CA PRO A 53 1.99 -12.70 -9.05
C PRO A 53 3.21 -11.83 -9.34
N THR A 54 3.81 -11.97 -10.53
CA THR A 54 4.98 -11.16 -10.94
C THR A 54 4.61 -9.66 -10.96
N GLN A 55 3.47 -9.30 -11.54
CA GLN A 55 3.02 -7.91 -11.56
C GLN A 55 2.78 -7.38 -10.14
N LEU A 56 2.25 -8.20 -9.24
CA LEU A 56 2.08 -7.82 -7.84
C LEU A 56 3.42 -7.60 -7.13
N TYR A 57 4.40 -8.47 -7.35
CA TYR A 57 5.74 -8.29 -6.78
C TYR A 57 6.39 -6.99 -7.26
N GLU A 58 6.25 -6.67 -8.53
CA GLU A 58 6.80 -5.43 -9.11
C GLU A 58 6.09 -4.18 -8.59
N ALA A 59 4.79 -4.26 -8.37
CA ALA A 59 3.97 -3.13 -7.92
C ALA A 59 4.02 -2.92 -6.40
N ALA A 60 4.17 -4.00 -5.64
CA ALA A 60 4.19 -3.97 -4.19
C ALA A 60 5.62 -3.83 -3.67
N LEU A 61 5.81 -3.01 -2.66
CA LEU A 61 7.11 -2.86 -1.98
C LEU A 61 7.37 -4.02 -1.00
N ILE A 62 7.03 -5.25 -1.40
CA ILE A 62 7.00 -6.42 -0.54
C ILE A 62 7.90 -7.51 -1.11
N SER A 63 8.67 -8.18 -0.25
CA SER A 63 9.43 -9.36 -0.64
C SER A 63 8.49 -10.53 -1.00
N SER A 64 8.94 -11.40 -1.93
CA SER A 64 8.20 -12.58 -2.37
C SER A 64 7.82 -13.53 -1.21
N GLY A 65 8.64 -13.60 -0.16
CA GLY A 65 8.38 -14.46 1.01
C GLY A 65 7.18 -14.04 1.85
N GLY A 66 6.80 -12.76 1.84
CA GLY A 66 5.62 -12.28 2.56
C GLY A 66 4.33 -12.33 1.74
N MET A 67 4.44 -12.43 0.42
CA MET A 67 3.30 -12.35 -0.49
C MET A 67 2.33 -13.52 -0.32
N THR A 68 2.84 -14.75 -0.24
CA THR A 68 2.00 -15.94 -0.10
C THR A 68 1.11 -15.86 1.14
N ASP A 69 1.67 -15.51 2.29
CA ASP A 69 0.90 -15.38 3.54
C ASP A 69 -0.15 -14.27 3.46
N ARG A 70 0.19 -13.17 2.83
CA ARG A 70 -0.74 -12.05 2.64
C ARG A 70 -1.90 -12.42 1.72
N LEU A 71 -1.61 -13.10 0.60
CA LEU A 71 -2.64 -13.59 -0.31
C LEU A 71 -3.54 -14.64 0.35
N ASP A 72 -2.97 -15.54 1.14
CA ASP A 72 -3.75 -16.54 1.88
C ASP A 72 -4.74 -15.88 2.85
N ARG A 73 -4.29 -14.86 3.58
CA ARG A 73 -5.16 -14.12 4.50
C ARG A 73 -6.23 -13.32 3.79
N LEU A 74 -5.88 -12.65 2.70
CA LEU A 74 -6.82 -11.88 1.90
C LEU A 74 -7.85 -12.77 1.20
N GLU A 75 -7.44 -13.94 0.73
CA GLU A 75 -8.36 -14.92 0.13
C GLU A 75 -9.34 -15.47 1.18
N ARG A 76 -8.86 -15.82 2.36
CA ARG A 76 -9.72 -16.25 3.46
C ARG A 76 -10.71 -15.18 3.90
N ALA A 77 -10.32 -13.92 3.82
CA ALA A 77 -11.19 -12.79 4.13
C ALA A 77 -12.18 -12.46 2.99
N GLY A 78 -12.06 -13.13 1.84
CA GLY A 78 -12.94 -12.89 0.70
C GLY A 78 -12.63 -11.62 -0.10
N LEU A 79 -11.45 -11.04 0.06
CA LEU A 79 -11.07 -9.79 -0.58
C LEU A 79 -10.35 -9.99 -1.90
N VAL A 80 -9.68 -11.11 -2.08
CA VAL A 80 -9.05 -11.54 -3.33
C VAL A 80 -9.40 -13.00 -3.60
N GLU A 81 -9.21 -13.42 -4.84
CA GLU A 81 -9.29 -14.83 -5.22
C GLU A 81 -8.16 -15.15 -6.19
N ARG A 82 -7.64 -16.38 -6.08
CA ARG A 82 -6.70 -16.93 -7.04
C ARG A 82 -7.47 -17.62 -8.15
N ARG A 83 -7.17 -17.26 -9.39
CA ARG A 83 -7.78 -17.83 -10.58
C ARG A 83 -6.72 -18.48 -11.45
N PRO A 84 -7.07 -19.53 -12.25
CA PRO A 84 -6.19 -20.03 -13.29
C PRO A 84 -5.88 -18.93 -14.29
N ASP A 85 -4.61 -18.87 -14.76
CA ASP A 85 -4.25 -17.99 -15.86
C ASP A 85 -4.74 -18.59 -17.17
N PRO A 86 -5.58 -17.89 -17.96
CA PRO A 86 -6.07 -18.42 -19.23
C PRO A 86 -4.96 -18.63 -20.27
N ASN A 87 -3.80 -17.98 -20.11
CA ASN A 87 -2.67 -18.05 -21.04
C ASN A 87 -1.55 -18.97 -20.56
N ASP A 88 -1.61 -19.51 -19.33
CA ASP A 88 -0.61 -20.39 -18.73
C ASP A 88 -1.28 -21.41 -17.81
N ARG A 89 -1.20 -22.70 -18.17
CA ARG A 89 -1.79 -23.79 -17.39
C ARG A 89 -1.27 -23.90 -15.95
N ARG A 90 -0.03 -23.46 -15.71
CA ARG A 90 0.60 -23.49 -14.37
C ARG A 90 0.48 -22.17 -13.64
N GLY A 91 0.10 -21.12 -14.37
CA GLY A 91 0.00 -19.78 -13.83
C GLY A 91 -1.27 -19.56 -13.02
N ARG A 92 -1.17 -18.64 -12.07
CA ARG A 92 -2.29 -18.13 -11.32
C ARG A 92 -2.40 -16.63 -11.54
N GLN A 93 -3.61 -16.15 -11.51
CA GLN A 93 -3.91 -14.71 -11.45
C GLN A 93 -4.52 -14.40 -10.10
N ILE A 94 -4.28 -13.19 -9.62
CA ILE A 94 -4.88 -12.67 -8.42
C ILE A 94 -5.92 -11.65 -8.82
N ALA A 95 -7.15 -11.87 -8.40
CA ALA A 95 -8.27 -10.98 -8.70
C ALA A 95 -8.81 -10.34 -7.44
N LEU A 96 -9.08 -9.05 -7.51
CA LEU A 96 -9.81 -8.33 -6.48
C LEU A 96 -11.29 -8.72 -6.57
N THR A 97 -11.89 -9.15 -5.46
CA THR A 97 -13.32 -9.44 -5.42
C THR A 97 -14.14 -8.15 -5.34
N ALA A 98 -15.45 -8.24 -5.55
CA ALA A 98 -16.34 -7.10 -5.36
C ALA A 98 -16.25 -6.55 -3.92
N GLU A 99 -16.18 -7.45 -2.94
CA GLU A 99 -15.99 -7.06 -1.52
C GLU A 99 -14.61 -6.43 -1.29
N GLY A 100 -13.56 -7.00 -1.90
CA GLY A 100 -12.22 -6.42 -1.86
C GLY A 100 -12.17 -5.01 -2.42
N LYS A 101 -12.86 -4.77 -3.55
CA LYS A 101 -12.96 -3.44 -4.14
C LYS A 101 -13.67 -2.47 -3.20
N ARG A 102 -14.76 -2.88 -2.61
CA ARG A 102 -15.51 -2.06 -1.64
C ARG A 102 -14.64 -1.68 -0.44
N VAL A 103 -13.93 -2.64 0.12
CA VAL A 103 -13.08 -2.44 1.29
C VAL A 103 -11.91 -1.51 0.95
N ILE A 104 -11.22 -1.74 -0.18
CA ILE A 104 -10.07 -0.90 -0.53
C ILE A 104 -10.49 0.52 -0.91
N ASP A 105 -11.61 0.70 -1.59
CA ASP A 105 -12.11 2.02 -1.95
C ASP A 105 -12.46 2.84 -0.68
N ASP A 106 -13.13 2.22 0.28
CA ASP A 106 -13.40 2.86 1.58
C ASP A 106 -12.11 3.19 2.33
N MET A 107 -11.17 2.26 2.35
CA MET A 107 -9.90 2.44 3.06
C MET A 107 -9.03 3.52 2.43
N ILE A 108 -8.97 3.60 1.09
CA ILE A 108 -8.25 4.67 0.39
C ILE A 108 -8.83 6.03 0.78
N GLY A 109 -10.15 6.16 0.80
CA GLY A 109 -10.80 7.41 1.21
C GLY A 109 -10.43 7.83 2.62
N ARG A 110 -10.45 6.90 3.56
CA ARG A 110 -10.05 7.14 4.95
C ARG A 110 -8.57 7.48 5.09
N MET A 111 -7.73 6.80 4.31
CA MET A 111 -6.29 7.04 4.30
C MET A 111 -5.99 8.47 3.82
N VAL A 112 -6.59 8.88 2.70
CA VAL A 112 -6.45 10.24 2.17
C VAL A 112 -6.90 11.28 3.20
N ALA A 113 -8.03 11.05 3.87
CA ALA A 113 -8.52 11.97 4.89
C ALA A 113 -7.55 12.08 6.08
N MET A 114 -7.01 10.96 6.54
CA MET A 114 -6.04 10.92 7.64
C MET A 114 -4.74 11.64 7.25
N GLU A 115 -4.21 11.35 6.07
CA GLU A 115 -2.98 11.97 5.58
C GLU A 115 -3.14 13.47 5.36
N THR A 116 -4.27 13.90 4.83
CA THR A 116 -4.60 15.32 4.65
C THR A 116 -4.58 16.04 6.00
N LYS A 117 -5.22 15.45 7.01
CA LYS A 117 -5.25 16.03 8.36
C LYS A 117 -3.85 16.05 8.99
N MET A 118 -3.11 14.97 8.86
CA MET A 118 -1.75 14.85 9.40
C MET A 118 -0.81 15.89 8.79
N LEU A 119 -0.90 16.11 7.48
CA LEU A 119 -0.06 17.08 6.77
C LEU A 119 -0.55 18.52 6.92
N SER A 120 -1.69 18.77 7.52
CA SER A 120 -2.25 20.12 7.70
C SER A 120 -1.39 21.04 8.58
N VAL A 121 -0.43 20.50 9.33
CA VAL A 121 0.55 21.29 10.07
C VAL A 121 1.53 22.04 9.14
N LEU A 122 1.60 21.61 7.87
CA LEU A 122 2.40 22.24 6.83
C LEU A 122 1.50 23.01 5.88
N THR A 123 1.99 24.15 5.39
CA THR A 123 1.33 24.88 4.32
C THR A 123 1.36 24.05 3.03
N GLU A 124 0.52 24.41 2.06
CA GLU A 124 0.52 23.73 0.75
C GLU A 124 1.89 23.84 0.06
N ALA A 125 2.53 25.01 0.13
CA ALA A 125 3.88 25.21 -0.43
C ALA A 125 4.91 24.30 0.25
N GLU A 126 4.83 24.17 1.58
CA GLU A 126 5.72 23.30 2.35
C GLU A 126 5.48 21.82 2.02
N GLN A 127 4.23 21.39 1.84
CA GLN A 127 3.90 20.02 1.43
C GLN A 127 4.46 19.71 0.05
N LYS A 128 4.32 20.62 -0.91
CA LYS A 128 4.89 20.48 -2.26
C LYS A 128 6.41 20.38 -2.20
N ARG A 129 7.05 21.20 -1.37
CA ARG A 129 8.50 21.20 -1.18
C ARG A 129 8.99 19.89 -0.57
N LEU A 130 8.32 19.41 0.47
CA LEU A 130 8.64 18.13 1.13
C LEU A 130 8.51 16.98 0.13
N ASN A 131 7.43 16.93 -0.62
CA ASN A 131 7.22 15.90 -1.63
C ASN A 131 8.32 15.89 -2.69
N ALA A 132 8.70 17.06 -3.18
CA ALA A 132 9.78 17.19 -4.15
C ALA A 132 11.14 16.74 -3.61
N LEU A 133 11.44 17.08 -2.35
CA LEU A 133 12.68 16.68 -1.68
C LEU A 133 12.75 15.17 -1.43
N LEU A 134 11.64 14.57 -0.99
CA LEU A 134 11.56 13.12 -0.80
C LEU A 134 11.71 12.38 -2.13
N LYS A 135 11.08 12.87 -3.19
CA LYS A 135 11.22 12.29 -4.54
C LYS A 135 12.67 12.33 -5.01
N LYS A 136 13.35 13.46 -4.81
CA LYS A 136 14.77 13.63 -5.16
C LYS A 136 15.66 12.68 -4.35
N LEU A 137 15.41 12.56 -3.06
CA LEU A 137 16.17 11.67 -2.18
C LEU A 137 16.00 10.20 -2.61
N LEU A 138 14.77 9.77 -2.86
CA LEU A 138 14.47 8.39 -3.27
C LEU A 138 15.13 8.03 -4.62
N ALA A 139 15.24 8.97 -5.54
CA ALA A 139 15.90 8.76 -6.82
C ALA A 139 17.43 8.57 -6.68
N GLY A 140 18.02 9.03 -5.57
CA GLY A 140 19.47 8.99 -5.33
C GLY A 140 19.95 7.86 -4.43
N ILE A 141 19.03 7.07 -3.87
CA ILE A 141 19.38 5.96 -2.96
C ILE A 141 19.00 4.61 -3.52
#